data_d2ed027354405281c674209d8e5a9709
#
_entry.id   d2ed027354405281c674209d8e5a9709
#
_cell.length_a   1.000
_cell.length_b   1.000
_cell.length_c   1.000
_cell.angle_alpha   90.00
_cell.angle_beta   90.00
_cell.angle_gamma   90.00
#
_symmetry.space_group_name_H-M   'P 1'
#
loop_
_entity.id
_entity.type
_entity.pdbx_description
1 polymer ?
#
loop_
_entity_poly.entity_id
_entity_poly.type
_entity_poly.pdbx_seq_one_letter_code
_entity_poly.pdbx_strand_id
1 'polypeptide(L)'
;MVQVHISYVFIQIKAYQIFLPTLLKGEKMQTISKQLSAVIFPFIFSACVSQSASSLDHQAAAKARVELALSYLQQNNPQLAKINLDKALQHDKNYYLVHSALAHYYQQQGQIKNAFREYEIAVKLNHKQGDVHNNFGTFLCSQKKFEQAQQQFELALNSPNYYHQADTFENIVLCAYSAKKMDIYQQTLEKLRQTDGKRAEKFNSLK
;
A
#
# COMPACT_ATOMS: atom_id res chain seq x y z
N MET A 1 -3.97 20.32 8.84
CA MET A 1 -3.32 20.98 7.67
C MET A 1 -4.30 21.53 6.62
N VAL A 2 -5.60 21.33 6.74
CA VAL A 2 -6.63 21.82 5.79
C VAL A 2 -7.06 23.26 6.08
N GLN A 3 -6.90 23.74 7.31
CA GLN A 3 -7.36 25.07 7.73
C GLN A 3 -6.46 26.24 7.29
N VAL A 4 -5.23 25.98 6.90
CA VAL A 4 -4.27 27.01 6.45
C VAL A 4 -4.51 27.41 4.98
N HIS A 5 -5.02 26.50 4.14
CA HIS A 5 -5.26 26.78 2.71
C HIS A 5 -6.50 27.65 2.47
N ILE A 6 -7.52 27.55 3.32
CA ILE A 6 -8.76 28.33 3.17
C ILE A 6 -8.51 29.79 3.53
N SER A 7 -7.64 30.08 4.51
CA SER A 7 -7.28 31.45 4.89
C SER A 7 -6.51 32.20 3.80
N TYR A 8 -5.68 31.51 3.01
CA TYR A 8 -4.90 32.12 1.94
C TYR A 8 -5.77 32.56 0.74
N VAL A 9 -6.79 31.76 0.41
CA VAL A 9 -7.72 32.09 -0.70
C VAL A 9 -8.61 33.28 -0.31
N PHE A 10 -9.07 33.39 0.93
CA PHE A 10 -9.88 34.53 1.40
C PHE A 10 -9.11 35.84 1.50
N ILE A 11 -7.81 35.79 1.78
CA ILE A 11 -6.95 36.98 1.80
C ILE A 11 -6.72 37.53 0.38
N GLN A 12 -6.56 36.67 -0.62
CA GLN A 12 -6.40 37.06 -2.02
C GLN A 12 -7.68 37.70 -2.59
N ILE A 13 -8.86 37.20 -2.23
CA ILE A 13 -10.14 37.76 -2.71
C ILE A 13 -10.42 39.12 -2.06
N LYS A 14 -10.08 39.33 -0.79
CA LYS A 14 -10.23 40.64 -0.13
C LYS A 14 -9.26 41.70 -0.67
N ALA A 15 -8.03 41.31 -1.03
CA ALA A 15 -7.07 42.23 -1.65
C ALA A 15 -7.54 42.71 -3.01
N TYR A 16 -8.23 41.86 -3.79
CA TYR A 16 -8.77 42.23 -5.11
C TYR A 16 -9.97 43.19 -5.02
N GLN A 17 -10.78 43.11 -3.97
CA GLN A 17 -11.92 44.03 -3.82
C GLN A 17 -11.55 45.41 -3.26
N ILE A 18 -10.38 45.55 -2.63
CA ILE A 18 -9.93 46.85 -2.09
C ILE A 18 -9.17 47.64 -3.15
N PHE A 19 -8.57 47.00 -4.17
CA PHE A 19 -7.72 47.68 -5.19
C PHE A 19 -8.51 48.16 -6.41
N LEU A 20 -9.73 47.65 -6.66
CA LEU A 20 -10.52 48.01 -7.84
C LEU A 20 -11.16 49.42 -7.82
N PRO A 21 -11.57 49.97 -6.66
CA PRO A 21 -12.24 51.29 -6.66
C PRO A 21 -11.30 52.49 -6.74
N THR A 22 -9.99 52.34 -6.53
CA THR A 22 -9.03 53.43 -6.52
C THR A 22 -8.42 53.76 -7.90
N LEU A 23 -8.61 52.85 -8.87
CA LEU A 23 -8.09 53.02 -10.23
C LEU A 23 -9.08 53.66 -11.22
N LEU A 24 -10.33 53.90 -10.81
CA LEU A 24 -11.38 54.45 -11.68
C LEU A 24 -11.72 55.92 -11.45
N LYS A 25 -10.88 56.66 -10.76
CA LYS A 25 -11.08 58.11 -10.59
C LYS A 25 -9.99 58.90 -11.34
N GLY A 26 -10.27 59.15 -12.60
CA GLY A 26 -9.64 60.21 -13.40
C GLY A 26 -8.56 59.74 -14.35
N GLU A 27 -8.95 59.39 -15.58
CA GLU A 27 -8.36 59.93 -16.79
C GLU A 27 -9.00 59.28 -18.03
N LYS A 28 -9.12 60.09 -19.06
CA LYS A 28 -9.82 59.92 -20.32
C LYS A 28 -9.74 58.50 -20.98
N MET A 29 -10.91 57.97 -21.25
CA MET A 29 -11.27 56.68 -21.82
C MET A 29 -11.00 56.55 -23.33
N GLN A 30 -9.85 56.96 -23.86
CA GLN A 30 -9.56 56.82 -25.31
C GLN A 30 -8.22 56.17 -25.70
N THR A 31 -7.39 55.78 -24.77
CA THR A 31 -6.09 55.17 -25.11
C THR A 31 -5.89 53.75 -24.55
N ILE A 32 -6.90 53.15 -23.85
CA ILE A 32 -6.75 51.83 -23.18
C ILE A 32 -7.08 50.65 -24.09
N SER A 33 -7.75 50.88 -25.24
CA SER A 33 -8.21 49.77 -26.11
C SER A 33 -7.11 49.08 -26.93
N LYS A 34 -5.92 49.70 -27.08
CA LYS A 34 -4.84 49.10 -27.88
C LYS A 34 -3.72 48.40 -27.09
N GLN A 35 -3.70 48.52 -25.77
CA GLN A 35 -2.68 47.84 -24.93
C GLN A 35 -3.17 46.65 -24.15
N LEU A 36 -4.51 46.40 -24.09
CA LEU A 36 -5.06 45.23 -23.36
C LEU A 36 -4.89 43.91 -24.14
N SER A 37 -4.54 43.95 -25.43
CA SER A 37 -4.40 42.75 -26.27
C SER A 37 -3.06 42.01 -26.09
N ALA A 38 -2.09 42.62 -25.44
CA ALA A 38 -0.73 42.04 -25.31
C ALA A 38 -0.45 41.32 -23.97
N VAL A 39 -1.34 41.45 -22.96
CA VAL A 39 -1.10 40.92 -21.61
C VAL A 39 -1.87 39.61 -21.33
N ILE A 40 -2.83 39.26 -22.19
CA ILE A 40 -3.70 38.05 -21.94
C ILE A 40 -3.11 36.75 -22.51
N PHE A 41 -2.01 36.81 -23.32
CA PHE A 41 -1.53 35.62 -24.05
C PHE A 41 -0.50 34.71 -23.38
N PRO A 42 0.12 34.98 -22.23
CA PRO A 42 1.06 33.99 -21.64
C PRO A 42 0.47 33.08 -20.57
N PHE A 43 -0.84 33.10 -20.29
CA PHE A 43 -1.40 32.28 -19.19
C PHE A 43 -2.04 30.93 -19.58
N ILE A 44 -1.91 30.46 -20.83
CA ILE A 44 -2.55 29.23 -21.30
C ILE A 44 -1.59 28.02 -21.34
N PHE A 45 -0.37 28.08 -20.78
CA PHE A 45 0.58 26.98 -20.80
C PHE A 45 0.90 26.42 -19.38
N SER A 46 -0.12 26.16 -18.55
CA SER A 46 0.09 25.46 -17.28
C SER A 46 -0.96 24.37 -17.01
N ALA A 47 -1.35 23.61 -18.04
CA ALA A 47 -2.31 22.53 -17.89
C ALA A 47 -1.75 21.17 -18.33
N CYS A 48 -0.51 20.82 -17.94
CA CYS A 48 0.05 19.50 -18.19
C CYS A 48 0.88 18.98 -17.02
N VAL A 49 0.37 19.00 -15.79
CA VAL A 49 0.95 18.25 -14.66
C VAL A 49 -0.16 17.70 -13.76
N SER A 50 -0.98 16.79 -14.24
CA SER A 50 -1.97 16.17 -13.35
C SER A 50 -2.15 14.65 -13.51
N GLN A 51 -1.40 13.98 -14.38
CA GLN A 51 -1.62 12.55 -14.60
C GLN A 51 -0.83 11.65 -13.64
N SER A 52 0.31 12.09 -13.11
CA SER A 52 1.07 11.31 -12.10
C SER A 52 0.53 11.46 -10.69
N ALA A 53 -0.05 12.62 -10.36
CA ALA A 53 -0.65 12.84 -9.04
C ALA A 53 -1.91 11.99 -8.81
N SER A 54 -2.72 11.75 -9.85
CA SER A 54 -3.95 10.96 -9.72
C SER A 54 -3.68 9.47 -9.47
N SER A 55 -2.66 8.87 -10.08
CA SER A 55 -2.34 7.44 -9.88
C SER A 55 -1.79 7.15 -8.47
N LEU A 56 -0.96 8.05 -7.94
CA LEU A 56 -0.45 7.96 -6.56
C LEU A 56 -1.58 8.13 -5.54
N ASP A 57 -2.56 8.99 -5.83
CA ASP A 57 -3.73 9.20 -4.97
C ASP A 57 -4.63 7.96 -4.96
N HIS A 58 -4.87 7.32 -6.10
CA HIS A 58 -5.62 6.06 -6.18
C HIS A 58 -4.94 4.92 -5.42
N GLN A 59 -3.64 4.76 -5.54
CA GLN A 59 -2.90 3.73 -4.82
C GLN A 59 -2.89 4.00 -3.30
N ALA A 60 -2.73 5.25 -2.87
CA ALA A 60 -2.83 5.63 -1.45
C ALA A 60 -4.22 5.36 -0.89
N ALA A 61 -5.28 5.66 -1.64
CA ALA A 61 -6.65 5.35 -1.26
C ALA A 61 -6.90 3.84 -1.17
N ALA A 62 -6.37 3.05 -2.13
CA ALA A 62 -6.43 1.59 -2.09
C ALA A 62 -5.72 1.04 -0.84
N LYS A 63 -4.53 1.53 -0.54
CA LYS A 63 -3.76 1.16 0.66
C LYS A 63 -4.53 1.42 1.95
N ALA A 64 -5.10 2.61 2.11
CA ALA A 64 -5.90 2.96 3.29
C ALA A 64 -7.12 2.03 3.47
N ARG A 65 -7.76 1.62 2.35
CA ARG A 65 -8.86 0.64 2.40
C ARG A 65 -8.38 -0.76 2.79
N VAL A 66 -7.21 -1.19 2.33
CA VAL A 66 -6.59 -2.45 2.75
C VAL A 66 -6.30 -2.44 4.25
N GLU A 67 -5.67 -1.39 4.78
CA GLU A 67 -5.36 -1.27 6.20
C GLU A 67 -6.62 -1.35 7.06
N LEU A 68 -7.69 -0.66 6.66
CA LEU A 68 -8.98 -0.73 7.33
C LEU A 68 -9.60 -2.15 7.25
N ALA A 69 -9.50 -2.82 6.10
CA ALA A 69 -9.99 -4.17 5.93
C ALA A 69 -9.25 -5.17 6.84
N LEU A 70 -7.91 -5.07 6.91
CA LEU A 70 -7.11 -5.92 7.80
C LEU A 70 -7.47 -5.68 9.28
N SER A 71 -7.73 -4.43 9.67
CA SER A 71 -8.22 -4.11 11.01
C SER A 71 -9.58 -4.78 11.31
N TYR A 72 -10.52 -4.78 10.35
CA TYR A 72 -11.79 -5.49 10.52
C TYR A 72 -11.61 -7.01 10.59
N LEU A 73 -10.66 -7.59 9.85
CA LEU A 73 -10.34 -9.02 9.98
C LEU A 73 -9.82 -9.36 11.39
N GLN A 74 -8.97 -8.52 11.95
CA GLN A 74 -8.49 -8.68 13.33
C GLN A 74 -9.63 -8.58 14.38
N GLN A 75 -10.65 -7.77 14.10
CA GLN A 75 -11.86 -7.64 14.92
C GLN A 75 -12.91 -8.74 14.64
N ASN A 76 -12.56 -9.75 13.84
CA ASN A 76 -13.46 -10.84 13.42
C ASN A 76 -14.73 -10.33 12.72
N ASN A 77 -14.61 -9.27 11.93
CA ASN A 77 -15.69 -8.67 11.12
C ASN A 77 -15.39 -8.82 9.61
N PRO A 78 -15.60 -10.03 9.05
CA PRO A 78 -15.27 -10.28 7.65
C PRO A 78 -16.17 -9.52 6.66
N GLN A 79 -17.39 -9.14 7.06
CA GLN A 79 -18.31 -8.39 6.21
C GLN A 79 -17.76 -6.99 5.90
N LEU A 80 -17.35 -6.24 6.94
CA LEU A 80 -16.76 -4.92 6.75
C LEU A 80 -15.39 -5.00 6.09
N ALA A 81 -14.61 -6.05 6.36
CA ALA A 81 -13.36 -6.30 5.67
C ALA A 81 -13.57 -6.44 4.16
N LYS A 82 -14.53 -7.28 3.74
CA LYS A 82 -14.83 -7.48 2.30
C LYS A 82 -15.26 -6.19 1.62
N ILE A 83 -16.15 -5.42 2.24
CA ILE A 83 -16.59 -4.12 1.70
C ILE A 83 -15.39 -3.19 1.44
N ASN A 84 -14.43 -3.15 2.36
CA ASN A 84 -13.25 -2.30 2.20
C ASN A 84 -12.27 -2.85 1.17
N LEU A 85 -12.09 -4.17 1.05
CA LEU A 85 -11.29 -4.78 -0.02
C LEU A 85 -11.91 -4.53 -1.41
N ASP A 86 -13.23 -4.57 -1.54
CA ASP A 86 -13.90 -4.24 -2.80
C ASP A 86 -13.71 -2.77 -3.18
N LYS A 87 -13.75 -1.85 -2.20
CA LYS A 87 -13.41 -0.44 -2.43
C LYS A 87 -11.93 -0.26 -2.78
N ALA A 88 -11.03 -1.03 -2.19
CA ALA A 88 -9.61 -1.01 -2.54
C ALA A 88 -9.40 -1.40 -4.01
N LEU A 89 -10.07 -2.46 -4.49
CA LEU A 89 -10.05 -2.87 -5.91
C LEU A 89 -10.60 -1.79 -6.85
N GLN A 90 -11.63 -1.05 -6.43
CA GLN A 90 -12.17 0.07 -7.21
C GLN A 90 -11.17 1.22 -7.33
N HIS A 91 -10.36 1.46 -6.30
CA HIS A 91 -9.30 2.48 -6.34
C HIS A 91 -8.13 2.04 -7.21
N ASP A 92 -7.60 0.84 -7.00
CA ASP A 92 -6.49 0.30 -7.81
C ASP A 92 -6.54 -1.22 -7.87
N LYS A 93 -7.08 -1.75 -8.97
CA LYS A 93 -7.16 -3.19 -9.24
C LYS A 93 -5.80 -3.85 -9.57
N ASN A 94 -4.77 -3.07 -9.85
CA ASN A 94 -3.44 -3.56 -10.18
C ASN A 94 -2.45 -3.39 -9.01
N TYR A 95 -2.93 -2.97 -7.86
CA TYR A 95 -2.08 -2.83 -6.69
C TYR A 95 -1.94 -4.18 -5.96
N TYR A 96 -0.74 -4.74 -5.96
CA TYR A 96 -0.45 -6.08 -5.40
C TYR A 96 -0.93 -6.25 -3.94
N LEU A 97 -0.89 -5.18 -3.13
CA LEU A 97 -1.30 -5.23 -1.73
C LEU A 97 -2.79 -5.55 -1.57
N VAL A 98 -3.64 -5.09 -2.49
CA VAL A 98 -5.08 -5.40 -2.47
C VAL A 98 -5.29 -6.90 -2.66
N HIS A 99 -4.58 -7.51 -3.61
CA HIS A 99 -4.67 -8.95 -3.87
C HIS A 99 -4.09 -9.79 -2.73
N SER A 100 -2.97 -9.35 -2.12
CA SER A 100 -2.43 -10.00 -0.93
C SER A 100 -3.42 -9.97 0.24
N ALA A 101 -4.11 -8.86 0.46
CA ALA A 101 -5.13 -8.74 1.50
C ALA A 101 -6.40 -9.55 1.18
N LEU A 102 -6.84 -9.61 -0.09
CA LEU A 102 -7.93 -10.50 -0.52
C LEU A 102 -7.57 -11.97 -0.31
N ALA A 103 -6.34 -12.36 -0.61
CA ALA A 103 -5.87 -13.72 -0.36
C ALA A 103 -5.98 -14.07 1.13
N HIS A 104 -5.52 -13.17 2.00
CA HIS A 104 -5.63 -13.35 3.45
C HIS A 104 -7.10 -13.42 3.91
N TYR A 105 -7.98 -12.56 3.38
CA TYR A 105 -9.42 -12.63 3.63
C TYR A 105 -10.00 -13.99 3.24
N TYR A 106 -9.75 -14.46 2.01
CA TYR A 106 -10.25 -15.74 1.53
C TYR A 106 -9.68 -16.92 2.32
N GLN A 107 -8.43 -16.83 2.74
CA GLN A 107 -7.82 -17.84 3.63
C GLN A 107 -8.59 -17.95 4.95
N GLN A 108 -8.90 -16.82 5.59
CA GLN A 108 -9.68 -16.81 6.84
C GLN A 108 -11.12 -17.32 6.64
N GLN A 109 -11.70 -17.14 5.45
CA GLN A 109 -13.02 -17.67 5.13
C GLN A 109 -13.00 -19.15 4.68
N GLY A 110 -11.84 -19.84 4.71
CA GLY A 110 -11.70 -21.22 4.24
C GLY A 110 -11.81 -21.38 2.72
N GLN A 111 -11.81 -20.27 1.96
CA GLN A 111 -11.93 -20.27 0.51
C GLN A 111 -10.56 -20.46 -0.16
N ILE A 112 -9.97 -21.63 0.04
CA ILE A 112 -8.58 -21.95 -0.29
C ILE A 112 -8.24 -21.69 -1.76
N LYS A 113 -9.12 -22.05 -2.71
CA LYS A 113 -8.90 -21.81 -4.14
C LYS A 113 -8.83 -20.31 -4.48
N ASN A 114 -9.70 -19.51 -3.87
CA ASN A 114 -9.71 -18.07 -4.06
C ASN A 114 -8.45 -17.44 -3.44
N ALA A 115 -8.07 -17.85 -2.23
CA ALA A 115 -6.84 -17.38 -1.58
C ALA A 115 -5.61 -17.65 -2.45
N PHE A 116 -5.48 -18.86 -2.98
CA PHE A 116 -4.36 -19.25 -3.85
C PHE A 116 -4.28 -18.34 -5.09
N ARG A 117 -5.40 -18.15 -5.80
CA ARG A 117 -5.46 -17.30 -6.98
C ARG A 117 -5.07 -15.85 -6.67
N GLU A 118 -5.55 -15.30 -5.57
CA GLU A 118 -5.23 -13.91 -5.22
C GLU A 118 -3.75 -13.74 -4.82
N TYR A 119 -3.13 -14.73 -4.17
CA TYR A 119 -1.67 -14.72 -3.95
C TYR A 119 -0.88 -14.77 -5.25
N GLU A 120 -1.28 -15.63 -6.22
CA GLU A 120 -0.62 -15.68 -7.53
C GLU A 120 -0.72 -14.33 -8.26
N ILE A 121 -1.88 -13.67 -8.21
CA ILE A 121 -2.05 -12.33 -8.80
C ILE A 121 -1.14 -11.33 -8.09
N ALA A 122 -1.08 -11.33 -6.77
CA ALA A 122 -0.24 -10.41 -6.01
C ALA A 122 1.25 -10.56 -6.38
N VAL A 123 1.76 -11.79 -6.46
CA VAL A 123 3.13 -12.09 -6.90
C VAL A 123 3.37 -11.63 -8.34
N LYS A 124 2.42 -11.87 -9.25
CA LYS A 124 2.54 -11.44 -10.65
C LYS A 124 2.59 -9.91 -10.78
N LEU A 125 1.81 -9.19 -9.97
CA LEU A 125 1.77 -7.73 -9.98
C LEU A 125 3.05 -7.12 -9.40
N ASN A 126 3.64 -7.74 -8.38
CA ASN A 126 4.92 -7.30 -7.83
C ASN A 126 5.74 -8.45 -7.23
N HIS A 127 6.54 -9.10 -8.08
CA HIS A 127 7.40 -10.22 -7.71
C HIS A 127 8.65 -9.82 -6.88
N LYS A 128 8.87 -8.52 -6.66
CA LYS A 128 10.01 -8.01 -5.85
C LYS A 128 9.61 -7.70 -4.41
N GLN A 129 8.35 -7.92 -4.04
CA GLN A 129 7.86 -7.65 -2.69
C GLN A 129 8.02 -8.86 -1.77
N GLY A 130 8.98 -8.79 -0.84
CA GLY A 130 9.24 -9.86 0.12
C GLY A 130 8.04 -10.21 0.98
N ASP A 131 7.24 -9.23 1.40
CA ASP A 131 6.04 -9.47 2.21
C ASP A 131 5.00 -10.33 1.50
N VAL A 132 4.82 -10.15 0.18
CA VAL A 132 3.89 -10.98 -0.60
C VAL A 132 4.34 -12.43 -0.65
N HIS A 133 5.63 -12.64 -0.90
CA HIS A 133 6.23 -13.97 -0.92
C HIS A 133 6.17 -14.63 0.47
N ASN A 134 6.49 -13.90 1.54
CA ASN A 134 6.37 -14.40 2.91
C ASN A 134 4.94 -14.84 3.24
N ASN A 135 3.94 -14.02 2.92
CA ASN A 135 2.53 -14.32 3.16
C ASN A 135 2.06 -15.52 2.33
N PHE A 136 2.46 -15.59 1.06
CA PHE A 136 2.14 -16.73 0.21
C PHE A 136 2.82 -18.02 0.70
N GLY A 137 4.09 -17.95 1.14
CA GLY A 137 4.79 -19.07 1.75
C GLY A 137 4.07 -19.60 3.00
N THR A 138 3.62 -18.71 3.87
CA THR A 138 2.86 -19.05 5.07
C THR A 138 1.52 -19.74 4.71
N PHE A 139 0.81 -19.22 3.72
CA PHE A 139 -0.40 -19.84 3.20
C PHE A 139 -0.12 -21.24 2.63
N LEU A 140 0.89 -21.41 1.77
CA LEU A 140 1.27 -22.70 1.19
C LEU A 140 1.63 -23.72 2.25
N CYS A 141 2.34 -23.29 3.30
CA CYS A 141 2.66 -24.12 4.44
C CYS A 141 1.39 -24.63 5.15
N SER A 142 0.42 -23.74 5.39
CA SER A 142 -0.88 -24.13 5.99
C SER A 142 -1.64 -25.15 5.14
N GLN A 143 -1.38 -25.20 3.83
CA GLN A 143 -1.93 -26.19 2.89
C GLN A 143 -1.03 -27.43 2.74
N LYS A 144 0.00 -27.60 3.59
CA LYS A 144 0.98 -28.71 3.56
C LYS A 144 1.79 -28.77 2.26
N LYS A 145 1.89 -27.68 1.50
CA LYS A 145 2.70 -27.54 0.28
C LYS A 145 4.09 -27.04 0.65
N PHE A 146 4.83 -27.83 1.45
CA PHE A 146 6.03 -27.42 2.14
C PHE A 146 7.15 -26.98 1.20
N GLU A 147 7.37 -27.67 0.09
CA GLU A 147 8.42 -27.34 -0.89
C GLU A 147 8.11 -26.01 -1.57
N GLN A 148 6.85 -25.79 -1.94
CA GLN A 148 6.42 -24.53 -2.53
C GLN A 148 6.50 -23.38 -1.51
N ALA A 149 6.17 -23.64 -0.25
CA ALA A 149 6.30 -22.65 0.82
C ALA A 149 7.76 -22.23 0.99
N GLN A 150 8.69 -23.18 1.00
CA GLN A 150 10.12 -22.91 1.10
C GLN A 150 10.62 -22.01 -0.03
N GLN A 151 10.23 -22.30 -1.27
CA GLN A 151 10.58 -21.47 -2.43
C GLN A 151 10.09 -20.02 -2.26
N GLN A 152 8.87 -19.85 -1.76
CA GLN A 152 8.33 -18.50 -1.52
C GLN A 152 9.08 -17.78 -0.40
N PHE A 153 9.42 -18.45 0.69
CA PHE A 153 10.22 -17.85 1.77
C PHE A 153 11.62 -17.45 1.29
N GLU A 154 12.25 -18.26 0.46
CA GLU A 154 13.56 -17.92 -0.13
C GLU A 154 13.47 -16.68 -1.03
N LEU A 155 12.40 -16.57 -1.85
CA LEU A 155 12.14 -15.37 -2.62
C LEU A 155 11.91 -14.14 -1.74
N ALA A 156 11.22 -14.30 -0.61
CA ALA A 156 11.03 -13.21 0.37
C ALA A 156 12.37 -12.73 0.92
N LEU A 157 13.21 -13.65 1.41
CA LEU A 157 14.50 -13.32 2.01
C LEU A 157 15.50 -12.68 1.02
N ASN A 158 15.38 -13.02 -0.28
CA ASN A 158 16.20 -12.48 -1.36
C ASN A 158 15.60 -11.22 -2.01
N SER A 159 14.45 -10.76 -1.55
CA SER A 159 13.81 -9.55 -2.10
C SER A 159 14.60 -8.29 -1.74
N PRO A 160 14.75 -7.33 -2.68
CA PRO A 160 15.46 -6.09 -2.41
C PRO A 160 14.75 -5.27 -1.32
N ASN A 161 15.55 -4.68 -0.41
CA ASN A 161 15.04 -3.82 0.69
C ASN A 161 13.97 -4.50 1.58
N TYR A 162 14.07 -5.81 1.75
CA TYR A 162 13.17 -6.55 2.63
C TYR A 162 13.68 -6.51 4.07
N TYR A 163 12.96 -5.83 4.94
CA TYR A 163 13.36 -5.62 6.34
C TYR A 163 12.68 -6.59 7.32
N HIS A 164 11.73 -7.42 6.87
CA HIS A 164 10.95 -8.33 7.70
C HIS A 164 11.54 -9.77 7.70
N GLN A 165 12.87 -9.89 7.66
CA GLN A 165 13.52 -11.19 7.61
C GLN A 165 13.24 -12.05 8.85
N ALA A 166 13.14 -11.43 10.04
CA ALA A 166 12.81 -12.14 11.28
C ALA A 166 11.41 -12.77 11.20
N ASP A 167 10.42 -12.08 10.60
CA ASP A 167 9.07 -12.63 10.38
C ASP A 167 9.12 -13.86 9.48
N THR A 168 9.93 -13.80 8.41
CA THR A 168 10.08 -14.93 7.49
C THR A 168 10.80 -16.10 8.15
N PHE A 169 11.87 -15.86 8.93
CA PHE A 169 12.53 -16.95 9.67
C PHE A 169 11.58 -17.60 10.69
N GLU A 170 10.77 -16.81 11.41
CA GLU A 170 9.76 -17.32 12.32
C GLU A 170 8.74 -18.22 11.57
N ASN A 171 8.26 -17.79 10.41
CA ASN A 171 7.35 -18.55 9.58
C ASN A 171 7.97 -19.85 9.03
N ILE A 172 9.26 -19.83 8.63
CA ILE A 172 9.98 -21.03 8.20
C ILE A 172 10.14 -22.01 9.37
N VAL A 173 10.50 -21.53 10.57
CA VAL A 173 10.62 -22.37 11.78
C VAL A 173 9.31 -23.09 12.07
N LEU A 174 8.19 -22.35 12.08
CA LEU A 174 6.84 -22.95 12.30
C LEU A 174 6.48 -23.95 11.21
N CYS A 175 6.76 -23.60 9.96
CA CYS A 175 6.49 -24.47 8.82
C CYS A 175 7.31 -25.75 8.86
N ALA A 176 8.62 -25.66 9.11
CA ALA A 176 9.51 -26.80 9.19
C ALA A 176 9.14 -27.74 10.36
N TYR A 177 8.79 -27.16 11.52
CA TYR A 177 8.30 -27.92 12.65
C TYR A 177 7.04 -28.72 12.31
N SER A 178 6.05 -28.06 11.68
CA SER A 178 4.80 -28.72 11.26
C SER A 178 5.02 -29.81 10.21
N ALA A 179 6.04 -29.64 9.36
CA ALA A 179 6.44 -30.58 8.32
C ALA A 179 7.37 -31.70 8.85
N LYS A 180 7.75 -31.67 10.13
CA LYS A 180 8.74 -32.56 10.76
C LYS A 180 10.13 -32.51 10.07
N LYS A 181 10.48 -31.40 9.43
CA LYS A 181 11.78 -31.16 8.78
C LYS A 181 12.73 -30.52 9.82
N MET A 182 13.22 -31.34 10.74
CA MET A 182 13.95 -30.87 11.91
C MET A 182 15.32 -30.26 11.60
N ASP A 183 15.93 -30.63 10.49
CA ASP A 183 17.17 -30.04 9.96
C ASP A 183 16.96 -28.56 9.56
N ILE A 184 15.91 -28.29 8.78
CA ILE A 184 15.51 -26.93 8.39
C ILE A 184 15.09 -26.11 9.61
N TYR A 185 14.34 -26.74 10.52
CA TYR A 185 13.94 -26.13 11.78
C TYR A 185 15.15 -25.60 12.57
N GLN A 186 16.14 -26.46 12.84
CA GLN A 186 17.33 -26.12 13.63
C GLN A 186 18.16 -25.00 12.96
N GLN A 187 18.43 -25.15 11.66
CA GLN A 187 19.20 -24.16 10.91
C GLN A 187 18.51 -22.79 10.88
N THR A 188 17.20 -22.78 10.69
CA THR A 188 16.45 -21.52 10.59
C THR A 188 16.24 -20.88 11.95
N LEU A 189 16.04 -21.69 13.00
CA LEU A 189 15.96 -21.18 14.37
C LEU A 189 17.25 -20.47 14.80
N GLU A 190 18.43 -20.97 14.36
CA GLU A 190 19.70 -20.30 14.61
C GLU A 190 19.77 -18.94 13.86
N LYS A 191 19.31 -18.87 12.62
CA LYS A 191 19.21 -17.60 11.87
C LYS A 191 18.25 -16.61 12.56
N LEU A 192 17.12 -17.10 13.04
CA LEU A 192 16.17 -16.28 13.81
C LEU A 192 16.81 -15.77 15.10
N ARG A 193 17.58 -16.59 15.79
CA ARG A 193 18.30 -16.20 17.03
C ARG A 193 19.29 -15.07 16.77
N GLN A 194 20.00 -15.12 15.66
CA GLN A 194 20.95 -14.09 15.25
C GLN A 194 20.27 -12.79 14.82
N THR A 195 19.04 -12.88 14.26
CA THR A 195 18.27 -11.73 13.75
C THR A 195 17.40 -11.10 14.83
N ASP A 196 16.69 -11.95 15.61
CA ASP A 196 15.81 -11.56 16.71
C ASP A 196 15.79 -12.67 17.78
N GLY A 197 16.74 -12.60 18.72
CA GLY A 197 16.89 -13.59 19.78
C GLY A 197 15.65 -13.74 20.66
N LYS A 198 14.94 -12.63 20.92
CA LYS A 198 13.71 -12.67 21.74
C LYS A 198 12.58 -13.47 21.07
N ARG A 199 12.44 -13.38 19.75
CA ARG A 199 11.48 -14.24 19.01
C ARG A 199 11.91 -15.69 19.05
N ALA A 200 13.19 -15.99 18.93
CA ALA A 200 13.71 -17.35 18.94
C ALA A 200 13.48 -18.06 20.29
N GLU A 201 13.46 -17.34 21.41
CA GLU A 201 13.20 -17.90 22.74
C GLU A 201 11.83 -18.62 22.83
N LYS A 202 10.82 -18.19 22.07
CA LYS A 202 9.50 -18.83 22.03
C LYS A 202 9.55 -20.30 21.61
N PHE A 203 10.59 -20.69 20.87
CA PHE A 203 10.77 -22.02 20.29
C PHE A 203 11.62 -22.96 21.16
N ASN A 204 12.17 -22.48 22.27
CA ASN A 204 13.01 -23.29 23.15
C ASN A 204 12.24 -24.47 23.81
N SER A 205 10.92 -24.36 23.92
CA SER A 205 10.03 -25.39 24.46
C SER A 205 9.55 -26.41 23.42
N LEU A 206 9.76 -26.15 22.14
CA LEU A 206 9.38 -27.04 21.03
C LEU A 206 10.55 -28.01 20.74
N LYS A 207 10.77 -29.00 21.62
CA LYS A 207 11.80 -30.03 21.47
C LYS A 207 11.14 -31.37 21.13
#